data_838711c2d9d65405a7b8cf667eb2560e
#
_entry.id   838711c2d9d65405a7b8cf667eb2560e
#
_cell.length_a   1.000
_cell.length_b   1.000
_cell.length_c   1.000
_cell.angle_alpha   90.00
_cell.angle_beta   90.00
_cell.angle_gamma   90.00
#
_symmetry.space_group_name_H-M   'P 1'
#
loop_
_entity.id
_entity.type
_entity.pdbx_description
1 polymer ?
#
loop_
_entity_poly.entity_id
_entity_poly.type
_entity_poly.pdbx_seq_one_letter_code
_entity_poly.pdbx_strand_id
1 'polypeptide(L)'
;MTSQSLSRPFIAIALIALLGACATTPSDDTLIRESEATVARFVERDPGIQRWVDQAHGYAVFPDIGKGGFGIGGAFGRGIVFEQERPVGRTTVSQGTIGAQIGAQSYSQIIFFRDERALQTFQRENFEFSAQATAVAATTGAAATTSYERGVAVFIMSRGGLMAEATVGGQRFRYTNL
;
A
#
# COMPACT_ATOMS: atom_id res chain seq x y z
N MET A 1 -3.73 52.35 39.51
CA MET A 1 -2.98 51.09 39.47
C MET A 1 -3.91 50.07 38.80
N THR A 2 -3.83 49.94 37.48
CA THR A 2 -4.57 48.94 36.70
C THR A 2 -3.63 48.35 35.67
N SER A 3 -3.13 47.16 35.97
CA SER A 3 -2.33 46.36 35.06
C SER A 3 -3.28 45.59 34.15
N GLN A 4 -3.33 45.95 32.87
CA GLN A 4 -4.05 45.17 31.84
C GLN A 4 -3.06 44.21 31.20
N SER A 5 -3.35 42.91 31.35
CA SER A 5 -2.63 41.81 30.67
C SER A 5 -3.13 41.69 29.21
N LEU A 6 -2.35 42.24 28.27
CA LEU A 6 -2.50 42.03 26.82
C LEU A 6 -1.57 40.92 26.38
N SER A 7 -1.98 39.66 26.37
CA SER A 7 -1.17 38.61 25.73
C SER A 7 -1.89 37.30 25.39
N ARG A 8 -3.20 37.31 25.07
CA ARG A 8 -3.93 36.07 24.75
C ARG A 8 -4.41 35.84 23.31
N PRO A 9 -4.41 36.77 22.35
CA PRO A 9 -4.89 36.43 20.98
C PRO A 9 -3.81 35.93 20.02
N PHE A 10 -2.51 36.08 20.31
CA PHE A 10 -1.46 35.70 19.33
C PHE A 10 -1.14 34.21 19.23
N ILE A 11 -1.45 33.43 20.27
CA ILE A 11 -1.16 31.98 20.27
C ILE A 11 -2.20 31.16 19.47
N ALA A 12 -3.43 31.67 19.38
CA ALA A 12 -4.49 30.96 18.64
C ALA A 12 -4.35 31.05 17.11
N ILE A 13 -3.71 32.13 16.60
CA ILE A 13 -3.54 32.33 15.14
C ILE A 13 -2.38 31.51 14.59
N ALA A 14 -1.35 31.24 15.40
CA ALA A 14 -0.20 30.44 14.97
C ALA A 14 -0.54 28.93 14.78
N LEU A 15 -1.56 28.41 15.46
CA LEU A 15 -1.95 26.99 15.38
C LEU A 15 -2.78 26.65 14.13
N ILE A 16 -3.42 27.63 13.50
CA ILE A 16 -4.26 27.45 12.31
C ILE A 16 -3.43 27.43 11.01
N ALA A 17 -2.23 28.03 11.02
CA ALA A 17 -1.36 28.10 9.85
C ALA A 17 -0.61 26.78 9.53
N LEU A 18 -0.61 25.78 10.43
CA LEU A 18 0.08 24.49 10.21
C LEU A 18 -0.80 23.41 9.56
N LEU A 19 -2.07 23.67 9.32
CA LEU A 19 -3.00 22.69 8.71
C LEU A 19 -3.08 22.77 7.18
N GLY A 20 -2.29 23.63 6.55
CA GLY A 20 -2.29 23.87 5.09
C GLY A 20 -1.27 23.04 4.32
N ALA A 21 -0.72 21.95 4.84
CA ALA A 21 0.01 20.99 4.02
C ALA A 21 -0.99 20.23 3.14
N CYS A 22 -1.37 20.83 2.00
CA CYS A 22 -2.06 20.13 0.93
C CYS A 22 -1.21 18.93 0.53
N ALA A 23 -1.60 17.73 0.97
CA ALA A 23 -1.09 16.51 0.42
C ALA A 23 -1.52 16.48 -1.06
N THR A 24 -0.66 16.98 -1.94
CA THR A 24 -0.88 16.92 -3.39
C THR A 24 -0.98 15.46 -3.77
N THR A 25 -2.13 15.06 -4.33
CA THR A 25 -2.29 13.72 -4.88
C THR A 25 -1.26 13.55 -6.00
N PRO A 26 -0.37 12.54 -5.94
CA PRO A 26 0.58 12.30 -7.01
C PRO A 26 -0.14 12.16 -8.35
N SER A 27 0.44 12.72 -9.41
CA SER A 27 -0.04 12.48 -10.77
C SER A 27 0.13 11.01 -11.12
N ASP A 28 -0.65 10.52 -12.10
CA ASP A 28 -0.54 9.14 -12.56
C ASP A 28 0.88 8.79 -12.99
N ASP A 29 1.54 9.68 -13.74
CA ASP A 29 2.94 9.48 -14.15
C ASP A 29 3.91 9.35 -12.97
N THR A 30 3.68 10.09 -11.90
CA THR A 30 4.50 9.98 -10.70
C THR A 30 4.27 8.65 -10.01
N LEU A 31 3.01 8.24 -9.86
CA LEU A 31 2.65 6.98 -9.23
C LEU A 31 3.13 5.76 -10.06
N ILE A 32 3.10 5.85 -11.40
CA ILE A 32 3.66 4.82 -12.29
C ILE A 32 5.16 4.66 -12.04
N ARG A 33 5.95 5.75 -12.08
CA ARG A 33 7.39 5.70 -11.81
C ARG A 33 7.72 5.17 -10.40
N GLU A 34 6.95 5.58 -9.39
CA GLU A 34 7.13 5.06 -8.03
C GLU A 34 6.81 3.56 -7.94
N SER A 35 5.81 3.10 -8.68
CA SER A 35 5.45 1.69 -8.77
C SER A 35 6.56 0.87 -9.43
N GLU A 36 7.09 1.32 -10.57
CA GLU A 36 8.21 0.67 -11.26
C GLU A 36 9.47 0.62 -10.36
N ALA A 37 9.81 1.73 -9.72
CA ALA A 37 10.91 1.77 -8.76
C ALA A 37 10.68 0.83 -7.56
N THR A 38 9.42 0.61 -7.19
CA THR A 38 9.06 -0.33 -6.12
C THR A 38 9.28 -1.77 -6.57
N VAL A 39 8.86 -2.15 -7.77
CA VAL A 39 9.17 -3.48 -8.35
C VAL A 39 10.67 -3.74 -8.33
N ALA A 40 11.48 -2.77 -8.79
CA ALA A 40 12.94 -2.90 -8.78
C ALA A 40 13.49 -3.16 -7.36
N ARG A 41 12.97 -2.46 -6.32
CA ARG A 41 13.38 -2.70 -4.92
C ARG A 41 12.99 -4.09 -4.42
N PHE A 42 11.84 -4.62 -4.83
CA PHE A 42 11.45 -5.98 -4.49
C PHE A 42 12.38 -7.01 -5.12
N VAL A 43 12.74 -6.82 -6.39
CA VAL A 43 13.69 -7.68 -7.11
C VAL A 43 15.10 -7.59 -6.49
N GLU A 44 15.55 -6.40 -6.10
CA GLU A 44 16.82 -6.23 -5.39
C GLU A 44 16.82 -6.98 -4.05
N ARG A 45 15.69 -6.97 -3.33
CA ARG A 45 15.56 -7.64 -2.04
C ARG A 45 15.47 -9.17 -2.16
N ASP A 46 14.77 -9.65 -3.16
CA ASP A 46 14.65 -11.07 -3.50
C ASP A 46 14.64 -11.24 -5.04
N PRO A 47 15.79 -11.61 -5.65
CA PRO A 47 15.87 -11.81 -7.10
C PRO A 47 14.86 -12.80 -7.68
N GLY A 48 14.31 -13.70 -6.84
CA GLY A 48 13.25 -14.62 -7.25
C GLY A 48 11.94 -13.93 -7.63
N ILE A 49 11.72 -12.67 -7.20
CA ILE A 49 10.56 -11.86 -7.58
C ILE A 49 10.54 -11.57 -9.09
N GLN A 50 11.71 -11.46 -9.75
CA GLN A 50 11.77 -11.23 -11.19
C GLN A 50 10.94 -12.26 -11.96
N ARG A 51 11.05 -13.54 -11.59
CA ARG A 51 10.26 -14.62 -12.23
C ARG A 51 8.74 -14.38 -12.08
N TRP A 52 8.29 -13.79 -10.97
CA TRP A 52 6.88 -13.46 -10.77
C TRP A 52 6.44 -12.32 -11.69
N VAL A 53 7.30 -11.30 -11.87
CA VAL A 53 7.05 -10.20 -12.82
C VAL A 53 6.91 -10.75 -14.23
N ASP A 54 7.83 -11.62 -14.65
CA ASP A 54 7.90 -12.16 -16.02
C ASP A 54 6.75 -13.14 -16.33
N GLN A 55 6.25 -13.88 -15.34
CA GLN A 55 5.29 -14.97 -15.54
C GLN A 55 3.85 -14.62 -15.18
N ALA A 56 3.63 -13.59 -14.36
CA ALA A 56 2.28 -13.18 -14.00
C ALA A 56 1.55 -12.58 -15.20
N HIS A 57 0.25 -12.84 -15.31
CA HIS A 57 -0.58 -12.16 -16.32
C HIS A 57 -0.64 -10.64 -16.07
N GLY A 58 -0.62 -10.24 -14.81
CA GLY A 58 -0.56 -8.85 -14.38
C GLY A 58 -0.23 -8.75 -12.89
N TYR A 59 -0.01 -7.52 -12.43
CA TYR A 59 0.28 -7.27 -11.02
C TYR A 59 -0.17 -5.88 -10.60
N ALA A 60 -0.53 -5.71 -9.32
CA ALA A 60 -0.81 -4.42 -8.71
C ALA A 60 0.31 -4.04 -7.74
N VAL A 61 0.82 -2.82 -7.86
CA VAL A 61 1.93 -2.30 -7.05
C VAL A 61 1.45 -1.14 -6.21
N PHE A 62 1.66 -1.21 -4.91
CA PHE A 62 1.43 -0.13 -3.95
C PHE A 62 2.78 0.32 -3.41
N PRO A 63 3.31 1.46 -3.87
CA PRO A 63 4.61 1.97 -3.42
C PRO A 63 4.64 2.26 -1.92
N ASP A 64 3.54 2.76 -1.39
CA ASP A 64 3.40 3.09 0.02
C ASP A 64 1.97 2.86 0.52
N ILE A 65 1.85 2.03 1.56
CA ILE A 65 0.63 1.82 2.32
C ILE A 65 0.92 2.29 3.73
N GLY A 66 0.36 3.44 4.08
CA GLY A 66 0.43 3.95 5.45
C GLY A 66 -0.57 3.23 6.34
N LYS A 67 -0.10 2.77 7.50
CA LYS A 67 -0.92 2.13 8.54
C LYS A 67 -0.73 2.88 9.85
N GLY A 68 -1.83 3.22 10.52
CA GLY A 68 -1.76 3.91 11.80
C GLY A 68 -3.04 3.78 12.60
N GLY A 69 -2.94 4.04 13.90
CA GLY A 69 -4.09 4.02 14.81
C GLY A 69 -3.71 3.93 16.28
N PHE A 70 -4.73 4.11 17.11
CA PHE A 70 -4.71 3.92 18.55
C PHE A 70 -5.99 3.21 18.97
N GLY A 71 -5.91 1.91 19.28
CA GLY A 71 -7.07 1.07 19.60
C GLY A 71 -7.93 0.71 18.38
N ILE A 72 -8.24 1.69 17.52
CA ILE A 72 -8.84 1.53 16.21
C ILE A 72 -7.86 2.15 15.22
N GLY A 73 -7.58 1.45 14.13
CA GLY A 73 -6.64 1.89 13.13
C GLY A 73 -7.12 1.63 11.72
N GLY A 74 -6.34 2.10 10.76
CA GLY A 74 -6.58 1.83 9.36
C GLY A 74 -5.29 1.82 8.56
N ALA A 75 -5.36 1.26 7.37
CA ALA A 75 -4.33 1.37 6.36
C ALA A 75 -4.94 1.92 5.07
N PHE A 76 -4.16 2.73 4.37
CA PHE A 76 -4.53 3.29 3.08
C PHE A 76 -3.30 3.41 2.18
N GLY A 77 -3.48 3.10 0.90
CA GLY A 77 -2.45 3.25 -0.11
C GLY A 77 -3.03 3.42 -1.51
N ARG A 78 -2.21 3.95 -2.42
CA ARG A 78 -2.50 4.04 -3.84
C ARG A 78 -1.51 3.21 -4.61
N GLY A 79 -1.95 2.67 -5.75
CA GLY A 79 -1.13 1.81 -6.58
C GLY A 79 -1.51 1.87 -8.04
N ILE A 80 -0.68 1.23 -8.85
CA ILE A 80 -0.88 1.03 -10.28
C ILE A 80 -1.04 -0.46 -10.54
N VAL A 81 -1.96 -0.76 -11.45
CA VAL A 81 -2.15 -2.10 -12.00
C VAL A 81 -1.45 -2.18 -13.34
N PHE A 82 -0.62 -3.19 -13.49
CA PHE A 82 0.08 -3.52 -14.72
C PHE A 82 -0.47 -4.82 -15.31
N GLU A 83 -0.66 -4.84 -16.60
CA GLU A 83 -0.97 -6.03 -17.38
C GLU A 83 0.07 -6.18 -18.48
N GLN A 84 0.78 -7.33 -18.49
CA GLN A 84 1.92 -7.53 -19.40
C GLN A 84 2.90 -6.34 -19.38
N GLU A 85 3.27 -5.90 -18.17
CA GLU A 85 4.19 -4.79 -17.89
C GLU A 85 3.70 -3.40 -18.34
N ARG A 86 2.46 -3.27 -18.82
CA ARG A 86 1.86 -1.98 -19.19
C ARG A 86 0.95 -1.47 -18.08
N PRO A 87 1.06 -0.21 -17.68
CA PRO A 87 0.13 0.36 -16.72
C PRO A 87 -1.28 0.47 -17.36
N VAL A 88 -2.28 -0.18 -16.76
CA VAL A 88 -3.64 -0.24 -17.27
C VAL A 88 -4.66 0.44 -16.35
N GLY A 89 -4.32 0.65 -15.10
CA GLY A 89 -5.27 1.25 -14.16
C GLY A 89 -4.64 1.70 -12.85
N ARG A 90 -5.39 2.53 -12.15
CA ARG A 90 -5.13 2.94 -10.76
C ARG A 90 -5.87 2.03 -9.81
N THR A 91 -5.30 1.84 -8.64
CA THR A 91 -5.99 1.13 -7.56
C THR A 91 -5.74 1.81 -6.22
N THR A 92 -6.69 1.68 -5.31
CA THR A 92 -6.52 2.07 -3.92
C THR A 92 -6.76 0.88 -3.02
N VAL A 93 -6.03 0.80 -1.94
CA VAL A 93 -6.26 -0.16 -0.86
C VAL A 93 -6.71 0.58 0.39
N SER A 94 -7.70 0.02 1.08
CA SER A 94 -8.13 0.46 2.40
C SER A 94 -8.36 -0.75 3.30
N GLN A 95 -7.98 -0.65 4.57
CA GLN A 95 -8.18 -1.71 5.57
C GLN A 95 -8.51 -1.08 6.92
N GLY A 96 -9.57 -1.55 7.56
CA GLY A 96 -9.87 -1.24 8.95
C GLY A 96 -9.17 -2.25 9.86
N THR A 97 -8.57 -1.79 10.95
CA THR A 97 -7.95 -2.65 11.95
C THR A 97 -8.45 -2.30 13.34
N ILE A 98 -8.77 -3.32 14.14
CA ILE A 98 -9.12 -3.19 15.56
C ILE A 98 -8.04 -3.93 16.34
N GLY A 99 -7.43 -3.26 17.32
CA GLY A 99 -6.39 -3.88 18.15
C GLY A 99 -5.50 -2.86 18.84
N ALA A 100 -4.66 -3.34 19.75
CA ALA A 100 -3.73 -2.52 20.54
C ALA A 100 -2.51 -2.06 19.71
N GLN A 101 -2.76 -1.39 18.58
CA GLN A 101 -1.69 -0.83 17.74
C GLN A 101 -1.50 0.64 18.14
N ILE A 102 -0.27 0.98 18.53
CA ILE A 102 0.16 2.35 18.80
C ILE A 102 1.29 2.65 17.82
N GLY A 103 1.07 3.66 16.96
CA GLY A 103 2.11 4.13 16.05
C GLY A 103 1.66 4.21 14.59
N ALA A 104 2.58 4.70 13.77
CA ALA A 104 2.46 4.75 12.32
C ALA A 104 3.55 3.85 11.70
N GLN A 105 3.17 3.06 10.72
CA GLN A 105 4.07 2.21 9.94
C GLN A 105 3.73 2.37 8.47
N SER A 106 4.69 2.12 7.60
CA SER A 106 4.42 2.03 6.18
C SER A 106 5.12 0.81 5.56
N TYR A 107 4.52 0.31 4.51
CA TYR A 107 5.02 -0.83 3.75
C TYR A 107 4.65 -0.71 2.28
N SER A 108 5.45 -1.34 1.42
CA SER A 108 5.12 -1.53 0.02
C SER A 108 4.51 -2.92 -0.19
N GLN A 109 3.62 -3.05 -1.18
CA GLN A 109 2.94 -4.31 -1.49
C GLN A 109 2.91 -4.53 -2.99
N ILE A 110 3.13 -5.79 -3.42
CA ILE A 110 2.88 -6.25 -4.78
C ILE A 110 1.90 -7.42 -4.71
N ILE A 111 0.88 -7.39 -5.56
CA ILE A 111 -0.08 -8.47 -5.75
C ILE A 111 0.10 -9.00 -7.17
N PHE A 112 0.54 -10.24 -7.32
CA PHE A 112 0.64 -10.89 -8.61
C PHE A 112 -0.63 -11.67 -8.94
N PHE A 113 -1.09 -11.56 -10.18
CA PHE A 113 -2.25 -12.28 -10.72
C PHE A 113 -1.76 -13.35 -11.70
N ARG A 114 -2.08 -14.62 -11.40
CA ARG A 114 -1.61 -15.77 -12.18
C ARG A 114 -2.14 -15.74 -13.62
N ASP A 115 -3.38 -15.34 -13.79
CA ASP A 115 -4.12 -15.41 -15.04
C ASP A 115 -5.08 -14.21 -15.18
N GLU A 116 -5.61 -14.04 -16.39
CA GLU A 116 -6.57 -13.00 -16.73
C GLU A 116 -7.79 -12.99 -15.80
N ARG A 117 -8.29 -14.15 -15.43
CA ARG A 117 -9.45 -14.28 -14.54
C ARG A 117 -9.17 -13.70 -13.14
N ALA A 118 -7.97 -13.95 -12.62
CA ALA A 118 -7.56 -13.39 -11.33
C ALA A 118 -7.47 -11.86 -11.41
N LEU A 119 -6.87 -11.32 -12.48
CA LEU A 119 -6.79 -9.87 -12.71
C LEU A 119 -8.19 -9.26 -12.88
N GLN A 120 -9.06 -9.80 -13.72
CA GLN A 120 -10.42 -9.33 -13.90
C GLN A 120 -11.24 -9.39 -12.60
N THR A 121 -11.00 -10.39 -11.75
CA THR A 121 -11.66 -10.47 -10.45
C THR A 121 -11.22 -9.34 -9.54
N PHE A 122 -9.93 -8.97 -9.56
CA PHE A 122 -9.41 -7.82 -8.82
C PHE A 122 -9.93 -6.49 -9.35
N GLN A 123 -10.09 -6.35 -10.66
CA GLN A 123 -10.58 -5.13 -11.32
C GLN A 123 -12.08 -4.86 -11.08
N ARG A 124 -12.83 -5.84 -10.60
CA ARG A 124 -14.25 -5.64 -10.25
C ARG A 124 -14.35 -4.69 -9.06
N GLU A 125 -15.44 -3.91 -9.03
CA GLU A 125 -15.72 -3.01 -7.92
C GLU A 125 -15.73 -3.75 -6.57
N ASN A 126 -15.08 -3.13 -5.57
CA ASN A 126 -15.04 -3.60 -4.18
C ASN A 126 -14.43 -5.00 -3.98
N PHE A 127 -13.35 -5.31 -4.71
CA PHE A 127 -12.58 -6.51 -4.40
C PHE A 127 -12.06 -6.47 -2.96
N GLU A 128 -12.20 -7.58 -2.24
CA GLU A 128 -11.73 -7.72 -0.87
C GLU A 128 -11.02 -9.06 -0.69
N PHE A 129 -9.85 -9.04 -0.03
CA PHE A 129 -9.22 -10.29 0.38
C PHE A 129 -10.00 -10.94 1.52
N SER A 130 -10.10 -12.27 1.49
CA SER A 130 -10.67 -13.03 2.59
C SER A 130 -9.93 -12.75 3.91
N ALA A 131 -10.61 -12.93 5.03
CA ALA A 131 -10.03 -12.69 6.35
C ALA A 131 -8.75 -13.53 6.63
N GLN A 132 -8.56 -14.63 5.92
CA GLN A 132 -7.42 -15.54 6.05
C GLN A 132 -6.30 -15.25 5.02
N ALA A 133 -6.46 -14.23 4.16
CA ALA A 133 -5.42 -13.89 3.20
C ALA A 133 -4.16 -13.39 3.92
N THR A 134 -3.03 -13.93 3.54
CA THR A 134 -1.72 -13.58 4.09
C THR A 134 -0.81 -13.03 2.99
N ALA A 135 0.16 -12.23 3.38
CA ALA A 135 1.21 -11.74 2.51
C ALA A 135 2.55 -12.29 2.97
N VAL A 136 3.41 -12.55 2.01
CA VAL A 136 4.79 -13.01 2.27
C VAL A 136 5.72 -11.81 2.35
N ALA A 137 6.55 -11.75 3.40
CA ALA A 137 7.59 -10.75 3.48
C ALA A 137 8.64 -10.98 2.38
N ALA A 138 8.95 -9.95 1.62
CA ALA A 138 9.98 -10.01 0.59
C ALA A 138 11.36 -10.07 1.26
N THR A 139 11.83 -11.28 1.50
CA THR A 139 13.17 -11.62 1.98
C THR A 139 13.83 -12.57 0.99
N THR A 140 15.15 -12.61 0.95
CA THR A 140 15.90 -13.46 0.02
C THR A 140 15.40 -14.92 0.05
N GLY A 141 14.96 -15.43 -1.09
CA GLY A 141 14.44 -16.79 -1.26
C GLY A 141 12.96 -16.98 -0.95
N ALA A 142 12.25 -15.98 -0.44
CA ALA A 142 10.83 -16.07 -0.14
C ALA A 142 10.00 -16.34 -1.41
N ALA A 143 10.38 -15.73 -2.53
CA ALA A 143 9.73 -15.92 -3.82
C ALA A 143 9.81 -17.36 -4.34
N ALA A 144 10.86 -18.10 -3.97
CA ALA A 144 11.06 -19.48 -4.41
C ALA A 144 10.11 -20.48 -3.71
N THR A 145 9.66 -20.15 -2.50
CA THR A 145 8.79 -21.02 -1.67
C THR A 145 7.34 -20.62 -1.71
N THR A 146 7.04 -19.45 -2.29
CA THR A 146 5.67 -18.92 -2.41
C THR A 146 4.95 -19.53 -3.61
N SER A 147 3.64 -19.70 -3.48
CA SER A 147 2.73 -20.17 -4.52
C SER A 147 1.50 -19.28 -4.63
N TYR A 148 0.80 -19.36 -5.76
CA TYR A 148 -0.48 -18.67 -5.91
C TYR A 148 -1.55 -19.32 -5.04
N GLU A 149 -2.23 -18.52 -4.25
CA GLU A 149 -3.44 -18.91 -3.53
C GLU A 149 -4.66 -18.27 -4.23
N ARG A 150 -5.57 -19.10 -4.73
CA ARG A 150 -6.76 -18.65 -5.48
C ARG A 150 -6.44 -17.69 -6.65
N GLY A 151 -5.28 -17.90 -7.28
CA GLY A 151 -4.83 -17.12 -8.43
C GLY A 151 -4.09 -15.85 -8.09
N VAL A 152 -3.83 -15.55 -6.81
CA VAL A 152 -3.07 -14.38 -6.37
C VAL A 152 -1.90 -14.78 -5.48
N ALA A 153 -0.81 -13.99 -5.52
CA ALA A 153 0.29 -14.07 -4.57
C ALA A 153 0.63 -12.64 -4.11
N VAL A 154 0.81 -12.45 -2.81
CA VAL A 154 1.01 -11.13 -2.21
C VAL A 154 2.36 -11.07 -1.53
N PHE A 155 3.17 -10.11 -1.92
CA PHE A 155 4.45 -9.81 -1.29
C PHE A 155 4.41 -8.43 -0.65
N ILE A 156 5.04 -8.30 0.51
CA ILE A 156 5.17 -7.05 1.23
C ILE A 156 6.62 -6.77 1.57
N MET A 157 6.95 -5.48 1.66
CA MET A 157 8.26 -4.99 2.11
C MET A 157 8.05 -3.84 3.08
N SER A 158 8.44 -4.03 4.34
CA SER A 158 8.35 -2.98 5.35
C SER A 158 9.34 -1.85 5.07
N ARG A 159 8.92 -0.61 5.32
CA ARG A 159 9.75 0.60 5.18
C ARG A 159 10.41 1.07 6.47
N GLY A 160 10.26 0.36 7.56
CA GLY A 160 10.85 0.77 8.83
C GLY A 160 10.55 -0.22 9.95
N GLY A 161 11.20 -1.37 9.94
CA GLY A 161 11.03 -2.39 10.95
C GLY A 161 10.97 -3.81 10.37
N LEU A 162 11.06 -4.81 11.24
CA LEU A 162 10.88 -6.19 10.87
C LEU A 162 9.39 -6.51 10.83
N MET A 163 8.85 -6.73 9.63
CA MET A 163 7.57 -7.43 9.45
C MET A 163 7.88 -8.83 8.94
N ALA A 164 7.72 -9.84 9.79
CA ALA A 164 7.93 -11.22 9.39
C ALA A 164 6.73 -11.76 8.59
N GLU A 165 5.54 -11.29 8.90
CA GLU A 165 4.29 -11.68 8.26
C GLU A 165 3.28 -10.53 8.40
N ALA A 166 2.50 -10.27 7.35
CA ALA A 166 1.41 -9.32 7.42
C ALA A 166 0.11 -9.95 6.96
N THR A 167 -0.91 -9.83 7.78
CA THR A 167 -2.28 -10.16 7.39
C THR A 167 -2.80 -9.08 6.45
N VAL A 168 -3.12 -9.47 5.21
CA VAL A 168 -3.79 -8.63 4.21
C VAL A 168 -5.30 -8.91 4.16
N GLY A 169 -5.78 -9.82 4.98
CA GLY A 169 -7.21 -10.12 5.12
C GLY A 169 -8.00 -8.87 5.47
N GLY A 170 -9.14 -8.68 4.81
CA GLY A 170 -9.98 -7.49 4.95
C GLY A 170 -9.47 -6.24 4.24
N GLN A 171 -8.42 -6.34 3.44
CA GLN A 171 -8.05 -5.26 2.51
C GLN A 171 -9.10 -5.17 1.40
N ARG A 172 -9.62 -3.95 1.20
CA ARG A 172 -10.57 -3.61 0.14
C ARG A 172 -9.88 -2.78 -0.92
N PHE A 173 -10.13 -3.12 -2.16
CA PHE A 173 -9.51 -2.48 -3.32
C PHE A 173 -10.56 -1.82 -4.19
N ARG A 174 -10.20 -0.67 -4.75
CA ARG A 174 -10.97 -0.04 -5.83
C ARG A 174 -10.05 0.13 -7.02
N TYR A 175 -10.53 -0.28 -8.17
CA TYR A 175 -9.86 -0.16 -9.45
C TYR A 175 -10.53 0.93 -10.30
N THR A 176 -9.73 1.62 -11.10
CA THR A 176 -10.18 2.59 -12.10
C THR A 176 -9.20 2.55 -13.27
N ASN A 177 -9.69 2.49 -14.50
CA ASN A 177 -8.83 2.58 -15.69
C ASN A 177 -8.04 3.89 -15.71
N LEU A 178 -6.83 3.85 -16.31
CA LEU A 178 -6.02 5.04 -16.61
C LEU A 178 -6.63 5.84 -17.75
#